data_348d3635ddc8323eadacf2f5f107bfb0
#
_entry.id   348d3635ddc8323eadacf2f5f107bfb0
#
_cell.length_a   1.000
_cell.length_b   1.000
_cell.length_c   1.000
_cell.angle_alpha   90.00
_cell.angle_beta   90.00
_cell.angle_gamma   90.00
#
_symmetry.space_group_name_H-M   'P 1'
#
loop_
_entity.id
_entity.type
_entity.pdbx_description
1 polymer ?
#
loop_
_entity_poly.entity_id
_entity_poly.type
_entity_poly.pdbx_seq_one_letter_code
_entity_poly.pdbx_strand_id
1 'polypeptide(L)'
;MTVKEDHSTEEKKSLSFVEQLVEDDLAKGKNGGRIQTRFPPEPNGYLHIGHAKAICMDFGIAEKYNGVCNLRFDDTNPSKENNEYVENILHDISWLGFKWGNVYYASDYFEKLWDFAVWMIKQGLAYIDEQTSEEIAQQKGTPTTPGTASPYRDRPIEESLELFNKMNTPEAVEGSM
;
A
#
# COMPACT_ATOMS: atom_id res chain seq x y z
N MET A 1 56.42 17.97 23.35
CA MET A 1 55.36 18.09 22.36
C MET A 1 54.58 16.79 22.34
N THR A 2 53.46 16.76 23.02
CA THR A 2 52.62 15.54 23.13
C THR A 2 51.49 15.69 22.15
N VAL A 3 51.49 14.84 21.13
CA VAL A 3 50.39 14.74 20.16
C VAL A 3 49.23 14.06 20.86
N LYS A 4 48.10 14.77 21.01
CA LYS A 4 46.83 14.15 21.41
C LYS A 4 46.20 13.53 20.18
N GLU A 5 46.13 12.20 20.17
CA GLU A 5 45.29 11.46 19.21
C GLU A 5 43.82 11.71 19.60
N ASP A 6 43.12 12.35 18.69
CA ASP A 6 41.66 12.57 18.77
C ASP A 6 40.96 11.29 18.29
N HIS A 7 40.61 10.43 19.21
CA HIS A 7 39.77 9.28 18.94
C HIS A 7 38.30 9.75 18.92
N SER A 8 37.84 10.36 17.82
CA SER A 8 36.42 10.47 17.52
C SER A 8 35.88 9.08 17.19
N THR A 9 35.44 8.34 18.18
CA THR A 9 34.59 7.17 17.97
C THR A 9 33.27 7.63 17.38
N GLU A 10 33.13 7.53 16.05
CA GLU A 10 31.82 7.60 15.40
C GLU A 10 30.95 6.50 16.02
N GLU A 11 30.00 6.88 16.87
CA GLU A 11 28.95 5.98 17.35
C GLU A 11 28.21 5.45 16.11
N LYS A 12 28.42 4.19 15.76
CA LYS A 12 27.64 3.50 14.74
C LYS A 12 26.17 3.52 15.19
N LYS A 13 25.42 4.46 14.65
CA LYS A 13 23.97 4.54 14.86
C LYS A 13 23.35 3.19 14.50
N SER A 14 22.68 2.55 15.43
CA SER A 14 21.96 1.30 15.20
C SER A 14 20.93 1.50 14.09
N LEU A 15 20.97 0.64 13.08
CA LEU A 15 20.00 0.65 11.99
C LEU A 15 18.62 0.23 12.53
N SER A 16 17.57 0.87 12.04
CA SER A 16 16.21 0.42 12.25
C SER A 16 15.98 -0.90 11.48
N PHE A 17 14.91 -1.63 11.83
CA PHE A 17 14.53 -2.86 11.13
C PHE A 17 14.37 -2.65 9.61
N VAL A 18 13.73 -1.55 9.21
CA VAL A 18 13.53 -1.22 7.78
C VAL A 18 14.86 -0.93 7.10
N GLU A 19 15.73 -0.14 7.74
CA GLU A 19 17.06 0.14 7.20
C GLU A 19 17.91 -1.13 7.05
N GLN A 20 17.83 -2.07 7.99
CA GLN A 20 18.51 -3.34 7.87
C GLN A 20 18.04 -4.14 6.65
N LEU A 21 16.72 -4.18 6.39
CA LEU A 21 16.18 -4.82 5.18
C LEU A 21 16.68 -4.14 3.90
N VAL A 22 16.76 -2.82 3.88
CA VAL A 22 17.26 -2.05 2.72
C VAL A 22 18.74 -2.37 2.48
N GLU A 23 19.57 -2.36 3.53
CA GLU A 23 20.98 -2.70 3.43
C GLU A 23 21.21 -4.13 2.91
N ASP A 24 20.42 -5.09 3.44
CA ASP A 24 20.49 -6.49 3.01
C ASP A 24 20.09 -6.66 1.53
N ASP A 25 19.09 -5.91 1.07
CA ASP A 25 18.64 -5.95 -0.32
C ASP A 25 19.64 -5.28 -1.27
N LEU A 26 20.25 -4.18 -0.84
CA LEU A 26 21.33 -3.51 -1.58
C LEU A 26 22.57 -4.43 -1.70
N ALA A 27 22.96 -5.08 -0.62
CA ALA A 27 24.10 -6.03 -0.61
C ALA A 27 23.85 -7.21 -1.57
N LYS A 28 22.58 -7.63 -1.76
CA LYS A 28 22.18 -8.68 -2.70
C LYS A 28 21.99 -8.17 -4.13
N GLY A 29 22.14 -6.87 -4.39
CA GLY A 29 21.91 -6.27 -5.71
C GLY A 29 20.46 -6.32 -6.18
N LYS A 30 19.49 -6.46 -5.27
CA LYS A 30 18.07 -6.49 -5.62
C LYS A 30 17.67 -5.18 -6.32
N ASN A 31 16.74 -5.30 -7.26
CA ASN A 31 16.19 -4.18 -8.05
C ASN A 31 17.26 -3.28 -8.70
N GLY A 32 18.48 -3.81 -8.95
CA GLY A 32 19.61 -3.05 -9.48
C GLY A 32 20.08 -1.93 -8.54
N GLY A 33 19.91 -2.10 -7.22
CA GLY A 33 20.26 -1.10 -6.20
C GLY A 33 19.29 0.08 -6.11
N ARG A 34 18.16 0.04 -6.82
CA ARG A 34 17.17 1.12 -6.81
C ARG A 34 16.28 1.03 -5.57
N ILE A 35 16.22 2.12 -4.82
CA ILE A 35 15.32 2.26 -3.66
C ILE A 35 14.14 3.14 -4.06
N GLN A 36 12.94 2.64 -3.80
CA GLN A 36 11.70 3.36 -4.02
C GLN A 36 10.74 3.08 -2.87
N THR A 37 10.24 4.14 -2.25
CA THR A 37 9.21 4.09 -1.22
C THR A 37 7.93 4.76 -1.71
N ARG A 38 6.87 4.64 -0.93
CA ARG A 38 5.57 5.22 -1.26
C ARG A 38 4.83 5.62 0.01
N PHE A 39 4.34 6.84 0.03
CA PHE A 39 3.35 7.27 1.01
C PHE A 39 1.96 7.24 0.36
N PRO A 40 1.01 6.39 0.81
CA PRO A 40 -0.30 6.20 0.19
C PRO A 40 -1.42 6.83 1.04
N PRO A 41 -1.59 8.17 1.09
CA PRO A 41 -2.65 8.76 1.89
C PRO A 41 -4.02 8.60 1.23
N GLU A 42 -5.05 8.40 2.05
CA GLU A 42 -6.45 8.57 1.67
C GLU A 42 -6.82 10.07 1.76
N PRO A 43 -7.36 10.73 0.70
CA PRO A 43 -7.68 12.15 0.74
C PRO A 43 -9.06 12.41 1.38
N ASN A 44 -9.32 11.85 2.56
CA ASN A 44 -10.58 11.89 3.30
C ASN A 44 -10.52 12.69 4.60
N GLY A 45 -9.39 13.36 4.88
CA GLY A 45 -9.16 14.16 6.09
C GLY A 45 -7.77 14.77 6.15
N TYR A 46 -7.56 15.59 7.18
CA TYR A 46 -6.26 16.19 7.45
C TYR A 46 -5.28 15.19 8.08
N LEU A 47 -3.99 15.41 7.84
CA LEU A 47 -2.94 14.60 8.44
C LEU A 47 -2.84 14.86 9.95
N HIS A 48 -2.37 13.86 10.68
CA HIS A 48 -2.06 13.96 12.11
C HIS A 48 -0.65 13.39 12.38
N ILE A 49 -0.19 13.49 13.63
CA ILE A 49 1.17 13.09 14.02
C ILE A 49 1.53 11.64 13.64
N GLY A 50 0.56 10.74 13.58
CA GLY A 50 0.78 9.37 13.10
C GLY A 50 1.18 9.31 11.63
N HIS A 51 0.56 10.15 10.79
CA HIS A 51 0.95 10.30 9.39
C HIS A 51 2.32 10.95 9.24
N ALA A 52 2.65 11.96 10.06
CA ALA A 52 3.98 12.58 10.05
C ALA A 52 5.08 11.55 10.33
N LYS A 53 4.85 10.61 11.26
CA LYS A 53 5.78 9.52 11.53
C LYS A 53 6.00 8.61 10.30
N ALA A 54 4.93 8.25 9.60
CA ALA A 54 5.02 7.44 8.38
C ALA A 54 5.74 8.21 7.26
N ILE A 55 5.41 9.48 7.05
CA ILE A 55 6.07 10.36 6.09
C ILE A 55 7.57 10.41 6.36
N CYS A 56 7.98 10.71 7.60
CA CYS A 56 9.39 10.76 7.98
C CYS A 56 10.12 9.43 7.72
N MET A 57 9.44 8.30 7.89
CA MET A 57 10.01 6.99 7.60
C MET A 57 10.13 6.75 6.09
N ASP A 58 9.07 6.95 5.33
CA ASP A 58 9.04 6.64 3.90
C ASP A 58 9.98 7.56 3.10
N PHE A 59 9.90 8.87 3.35
CA PHE A 59 10.76 9.86 2.70
C PHE A 59 12.19 9.79 3.22
N GLY A 60 12.39 9.62 4.54
CA GLY A 60 13.71 9.52 5.13
C GLY A 60 14.51 8.32 4.62
N ILE A 61 13.88 7.16 4.40
CA ILE A 61 14.51 6.01 3.75
C ILE A 61 14.91 6.36 2.32
N ALA A 62 14.01 6.96 1.54
CA ALA A 62 14.32 7.36 0.18
C ALA A 62 15.52 8.33 0.13
N GLU A 63 15.52 9.38 0.95
CA GLU A 63 16.62 10.35 1.01
C GLU A 63 17.94 9.71 1.44
N LYS A 64 17.92 8.90 2.51
CA LYS A 64 19.11 8.25 3.06
C LYS A 64 19.83 7.36 2.03
N TYR A 65 19.07 6.69 1.17
CA TYR A 65 19.59 5.73 0.19
C TYR A 65 19.58 6.24 -1.25
N ASN A 66 19.48 7.57 -1.46
CA ASN A 66 19.40 8.22 -2.78
C ASN A 66 18.31 7.62 -3.68
N GLY A 67 17.21 7.25 -3.08
CA GLY A 67 16.03 6.70 -3.74
C GLY A 67 14.97 7.76 -4.04
N VAL A 68 13.77 7.31 -4.34
CA VAL A 68 12.61 8.14 -4.63
C VAL A 68 11.43 7.72 -3.76
N CYS A 69 10.76 8.69 -3.13
CA CYS A 69 9.45 8.47 -2.52
C CYS A 69 8.35 9.04 -3.42
N ASN A 70 7.38 8.22 -3.80
CA ASN A 70 6.21 8.66 -4.57
C ASN A 70 5.00 8.83 -3.66
N LEU A 71 4.10 9.72 -4.04
CA LEU A 71 2.77 9.81 -3.47
C LEU A 71 1.80 8.98 -4.32
N ARG A 72 0.95 8.21 -3.66
CA ARG A 72 -0.17 7.56 -4.33
C ARG A 72 -1.42 7.79 -3.49
N PHE A 73 -2.25 8.73 -3.90
CA PHE A 73 -3.55 8.93 -3.27
C PHE A 73 -4.41 7.69 -3.46
N ASP A 74 -4.94 7.19 -2.35
CA ASP A 74 -5.85 6.04 -2.33
C ASP A 74 -7.30 6.56 -2.41
N ASP A 75 -7.62 7.15 -3.54
CA ASP A 75 -8.84 7.87 -3.86
C ASP A 75 -9.92 6.92 -4.40
N THR A 76 -10.32 5.95 -3.57
CA THR A 76 -11.26 4.89 -3.96
C THR A 76 -12.68 5.10 -3.45
N ASN A 77 -12.90 6.15 -2.64
CA ASN A 77 -14.22 6.45 -2.07
C ASN A 77 -14.65 7.91 -2.35
N PRO A 78 -15.27 8.17 -3.51
CA PRO A 78 -15.60 9.53 -3.94
C PRO A 78 -16.58 10.27 -3.01
N SER A 79 -17.30 9.55 -2.12
CA SER A 79 -18.22 10.17 -1.19
C SER A 79 -17.55 10.87 0.00
N LYS A 80 -16.28 10.58 0.28
CA LYS A 80 -15.52 11.10 1.42
C LYS A 80 -14.31 11.93 1.03
N GLU A 81 -13.94 11.91 -0.23
CA GLU A 81 -12.72 12.51 -0.74
C GLU A 81 -12.95 13.94 -1.20
N ASN A 82 -11.96 14.80 -0.96
CA ASN A 82 -12.03 16.21 -1.33
C ASN A 82 -10.64 16.69 -1.80
N ASN A 83 -10.62 17.49 -2.85
CA ASN A 83 -9.41 18.15 -3.35
C ASN A 83 -8.72 19.02 -2.29
N GLU A 84 -9.47 19.61 -1.36
CA GLU A 84 -8.91 20.33 -0.22
C GLU A 84 -7.97 19.44 0.60
N TYR A 85 -8.31 18.18 0.85
CA TYR A 85 -7.42 17.29 1.59
C TYR A 85 -6.19 16.91 0.78
N VAL A 86 -6.32 16.73 -0.53
CA VAL A 86 -5.15 16.50 -1.42
C VAL A 86 -4.16 17.66 -1.30
N GLU A 87 -4.64 18.91 -1.44
CA GLU A 87 -3.80 20.11 -1.35
C GLU A 87 -3.13 20.25 0.03
N ASN A 88 -3.87 20.01 1.11
CA ASN A 88 -3.31 20.05 2.47
C ASN A 88 -2.27 18.95 2.70
N ILE A 89 -2.49 17.74 2.22
CA ILE A 89 -1.51 16.64 2.32
C ILE A 89 -0.20 17.01 1.61
N LEU A 90 -0.29 17.55 0.40
CA LEU A 90 0.89 18.03 -0.36
C LEU A 90 1.60 19.17 0.39
N HIS A 91 0.84 20.13 0.93
CA HIS A 91 1.38 21.22 1.74
C HIS A 91 2.11 20.69 2.97
N ASP A 92 1.50 19.78 3.74
CA ASP A 92 2.06 19.26 4.98
C ASP A 92 3.35 18.47 4.76
N ILE A 93 3.42 17.66 3.68
CA ILE A 93 4.65 16.95 3.29
C ILE A 93 5.76 17.94 2.96
N SER A 94 5.44 19.02 2.21
CA SER A 94 6.40 20.08 1.89
C SER A 94 6.84 20.85 3.14
N TRP A 95 5.91 21.11 4.06
CA TRP A 95 6.19 21.77 5.34
C TRP A 95 7.13 20.94 6.23
N LEU A 96 7.00 19.60 6.19
CA LEU A 96 7.93 18.68 6.86
C LEU A 96 9.32 18.64 6.19
N GLY A 97 9.51 19.33 5.07
CA GLY A 97 10.78 19.46 4.36
C GLY A 97 11.02 18.42 3.27
N PHE A 98 10.05 17.55 2.99
CA PHE A 98 10.21 16.49 2.00
C PHE A 98 9.76 16.88 0.60
N LYS A 99 10.33 16.19 -0.42
CA LYS A 99 9.94 16.29 -1.82
C LYS A 99 9.63 14.90 -2.36
N TRP A 100 8.51 14.80 -3.07
CA TRP A 100 8.11 13.55 -3.73
C TRP A 100 8.63 13.46 -5.16
N GLY A 101 8.71 12.25 -5.68
CA GLY A 101 9.01 11.99 -7.10
C GLY A 101 7.80 12.24 -7.98
N ASN A 102 6.86 11.30 -7.98
CA ASN A 102 5.63 11.39 -8.74
C ASN A 102 4.40 11.35 -7.83
N VAL A 103 3.29 11.88 -8.33
CA VAL A 103 1.97 11.75 -7.74
C VAL A 103 1.13 10.83 -8.61
N TYR A 104 0.46 9.87 -7.99
CA TYR A 104 -0.44 8.92 -8.61
C TYR A 104 -1.77 8.90 -7.86
N TYR A 105 -2.84 8.55 -8.56
CA TYR A 105 -4.17 8.34 -8.00
C TYR A 105 -4.59 6.90 -8.26
N ALA A 106 -5.17 6.22 -7.28
CA ALA A 106 -5.62 4.84 -7.43
C ALA A 106 -6.73 4.75 -8.48
N SER A 107 -7.61 5.77 -8.55
CA SER A 107 -8.69 5.87 -9.53
C SER A 107 -8.22 5.86 -10.99
N ASP A 108 -7.01 6.37 -11.28
CA ASP A 108 -6.44 6.34 -12.65
C ASP A 108 -6.16 4.91 -13.16
N TYR A 109 -6.24 3.93 -12.29
CA TYR A 109 -5.90 2.53 -12.58
C TYR A 109 -7.07 1.56 -12.51
N PHE A 110 -8.30 2.01 -12.30
CA PHE A 110 -9.47 1.13 -12.12
C PHE A 110 -9.69 0.19 -13.30
N GLU A 111 -9.55 0.68 -14.52
CA GLU A 111 -9.65 -0.18 -15.71
C GLU A 111 -8.59 -1.30 -15.71
N LYS A 112 -7.34 -0.97 -15.40
CA LYS A 112 -6.27 -1.97 -15.29
C LYS A 112 -6.49 -2.95 -14.15
N LEU A 113 -7.03 -2.49 -13.02
CA LEU A 113 -7.35 -3.35 -11.88
C LEU A 113 -8.47 -4.32 -12.25
N TRP A 114 -9.46 -3.86 -13.00
CA TRP A 114 -10.50 -4.73 -13.56
C TRP A 114 -9.91 -5.82 -14.46
N ASP A 115 -9.05 -5.45 -15.39
CA ASP A 115 -8.37 -6.39 -16.30
C ASP A 115 -7.54 -7.42 -15.53
N PHE A 116 -6.82 -6.98 -14.48
CA PHE A 116 -6.08 -7.90 -13.60
C PHE A 116 -6.99 -8.84 -12.83
N ALA A 117 -8.13 -8.38 -12.32
CA ALA A 117 -9.10 -9.22 -11.64
C ALA A 117 -9.65 -10.30 -12.60
N VAL A 118 -10.04 -9.90 -13.81
CA VAL A 118 -10.49 -10.83 -14.87
C VAL A 118 -9.39 -11.86 -15.19
N TRP A 119 -8.15 -11.40 -15.31
CA TRP A 119 -7.01 -12.31 -15.54
C TRP A 119 -6.83 -13.29 -14.37
N MET A 120 -6.88 -12.83 -13.13
CA MET A 120 -6.74 -13.70 -11.95
C MET A 120 -7.84 -14.76 -11.89
N ILE A 121 -9.09 -14.39 -12.18
CA ILE A 121 -10.21 -15.35 -12.22
C ILE A 121 -9.95 -16.39 -13.32
N LYS A 122 -9.53 -15.98 -14.52
CA LYS A 122 -9.18 -16.88 -15.62
C LYS A 122 -8.04 -17.85 -15.30
N GLN A 123 -7.13 -17.48 -14.40
CA GLN A 123 -6.06 -18.35 -13.94
C GLN A 123 -6.46 -19.22 -12.73
N GLY A 124 -7.70 -19.13 -12.24
CA GLY A 124 -8.14 -19.82 -11.03
C GLY A 124 -7.49 -19.29 -9.74
N LEU A 125 -6.95 -18.07 -9.77
CA LEU A 125 -6.30 -17.42 -8.63
C LEU A 125 -7.27 -16.57 -7.81
N ALA A 126 -8.45 -16.29 -8.33
CA ALA A 126 -9.53 -15.56 -7.66
C ALA A 126 -10.88 -16.20 -8.01
N TYR A 127 -11.83 -16.02 -7.14
CA TYR A 127 -13.22 -16.48 -7.30
C TYR A 127 -14.18 -15.44 -6.70
N ILE A 128 -15.46 -15.50 -7.06
CA ILE A 128 -16.50 -14.67 -6.45
C ILE A 128 -17.06 -15.39 -5.24
N ASP A 129 -17.06 -14.71 -4.12
CA ASP A 129 -17.61 -15.17 -2.84
C ASP A 129 -18.93 -14.43 -2.58
N GLU A 130 -20.01 -15.15 -2.37
CA GLU A 130 -21.35 -14.60 -2.09
C GLU A 130 -21.71 -14.75 -0.61
N GLN A 131 -20.74 -14.99 0.26
CA GLN A 131 -20.98 -15.05 1.70
C GLN A 131 -21.25 -13.66 2.28
N THR A 132 -22.10 -13.63 3.28
CA THR A 132 -22.33 -12.43 4.09
C THR A 132 -21.10 -12.11 4.95
N SER A 133 -21.01 -10.86 5.41
CA SER A 133 -19.96 -10.43 6.33
C SER A 133 -19.92 -11.26 7.61
N GLU A 134 -21.07 -11.71 8.10
CA GLU A 134 -21.22 -12.54 9.29
C GLU A 134 -20.67 -13.96 9.05
N GLU A 135 -20.94 -14.57 7.90
CA GLU A 135 -20.42 -15.87 7.52
C GLU A 135 -18.88 -15.83 7.37
N ILE A 136 -18.38 -14.81 6.69
CA ILE A 136 -16.93 -14.59 6.56
C ILE A 136 -16.29 -14.39 7.95
N ALA A 137 -16.92 -13.61 8.83
CA ALA A 137 -16.40 -13.36 10.17
C ALA A 137 -16.30 -14.64 11.02
N GLN A 138 -17.23 -15.59 10.83
CA GLN A 138 -17.22 -16.89 11.50
C GLN A 138 -16.15 -17.84 10.94
N GLN A 139 -15.88 -17.76 9.64
CA GLN A 139 -14.97 -18.68 8.95
C GLN A 139 -13.51 -18.23 8.95
N LYS A 140 -13.23 -16.91 8.99
CA LYS A 140 -11.86 -16.38 8.85
C LYS A 140 -10.86 -16.85 9.91
N GLY A 141 -11.34 -17.48 11.00
CA GLY A 141 -10.50 -17.91 12.10
C GLY A 141 -10.01 -16.76 12.98
N THR A 142 -8.98 -17.04 13.77
CA THR A 142 -8.33 -16.09 14.69
C THR A 142 -6.80 -16.14 14.48
N PRO A 143 -6.01 -15.26 15.09
CA PRO A 143 -4.55 -15.35 15.03
C PRO A 143 -3.97 -16.69 15.51
N THR A 144 -4.72 -17.44 16.30
CA THR A 144 -4.31 -18.74 16.88
C THR A 144 -5.07 -19.94 16.34
N THR A 145 -6.15 -19.72 15.57
CA THR A 145 -6.99 -20.79 15.02
C THR A 145 -7.16 -20.60 13.52
N PRO A 146 -6.72 -21.54 12.67
CA PRO A 146 -6.92 -21.45 11.24
C PRO A 146 -8.40 -21.29 10.87
N GLY A 147 -8.68 -20.51 9.84
CA GLY A 147 -10.01 -20.40 9.27
C GLY A 147 -10.37 -21.61 8.40
N THR A 148 -11.61 -21.68 7.98
CA THR A 148 -12.12 -22.67 7.00
C THR A 148 -12.22 -22.04 5.63
N ALA A 149 -12.06 -22.84 4.58
CA ALA A 149 -12.20 -22.35 3.21
C ALA A 149 -13.66 -21.96 2.92
N SER A 150 -13.85 -20.92 2.09
CA SER A 150 -15.16 -20.58 1.58
C SER A 150 -15.77 -21.72 0.77
N PRO A 151 -17.09 -21.95 0.83
CA PRO A 151 -17.78 -22.93 -0.01
C PRO A 151 -17.69 -22.57 -1.51
N TYR A 152 -17.38 -21.33 -1.84
CA TYR A 152 -17.24 -20.84 -3.22
C TYR A 152 -15.81 -20.90 -3.75
N ARG A 153 -14.84 -21.38 -2.94
CA ARG A 153 -13.42 -21.40 -3.32
C ARG A 153 -13.16 -22.18 -4.62
N ASP A 154 -13.87 -23.27 -4.82
CA ASP A 154 -13.71 -24.15 -5.97
C ASP A 154 -14.79 -23.92 -7.06
N ARG A 155 -15.41 -22.72 -7.06
CA ARG A 155 -16.40 -22.31 -8.07
C ARG A 155 -15.80 -22.37 -9.46
N PRO A 156 -16.55 -22.84 -10.49
CA PRO A 156 -16.09 -22.81 -11.87
C PRO A 156 -15.67 -21.42 -12.33
N ILE A 157 -14.60 -21.37 -13.14
CA ILE A 157 -14.04 -20.09 -13.64
C ILE A 157 -15.08 -19.30 -14.42
N GLU A 158 -15.86 -19.96 -15.27
CA GLU A 158 -16.91 -19.37 -16.10
C GLU A 158 -17.99 -18.69 -15.25
N GLU A 159 -18.41 -19.34 -14.16
CA GLU A 159 -19.41 -18.82 -13.24
C GLU A 159 -18.87 -17.59 -12.49
N SER A 160 -17.63 -17.66 -12.00
CA SER A 160 -16.96 -16.51 -11.36
C SER A 160 -16.81 -15.33 -12.31
N LEU A 161 -16.49 -15.56 -13.59
CA LEU A 161 -16.40 -14.50 -14.59
C LEU A 161 -17.76 -13.88 -14.89
N GLU A 162 -18.81 -14.69 -14.98
CA GLU A 162 -20.18 -14.18 -15.19
C GLU A 162 -20.62 -13.28 -14.03
N LEU A 163 -20.43 -13.74 -12.80
CA LEU A 163 -20.78 -12.97 -11.59
C LEU A 163 -19.95 -11.68 -11.51
N PHE A 164 -18.64 -11.76 -11.75
CA PHE A 164 -17.77 -10.58 -11.74
C PHE A 164 -18.21 -9.53 -12.77
N ASN A 165 -18.57 -9.96 -13.98
CA ASN A 165 -19.06 -9.05 -15.00
C ASN A 165 -20.40 -8.41 -14.61
N LYS A 166 -21.28 -9.14 -13.91
CA LYS A 166 -22.55 -8.59 -13.40
C LYS A 166 -22.33 -7.46 -12.40
N MET A 167 -21.23 -7.49 -11.61
CA MET A 167 -20.91 -6.41 -10.66
C MET A 167 -20.68 -5.04 -11.32
N ASN A 168 -20.34 -5.02 -12.60
CA ASN A 168 -20.15 -3.79 -13.38
C ASN A 168 -21.39 -3.35 -14.16
N THR A 169 -22.56 -3.86 -13.84
CA THR A 169 -23.80 -3.46 -14.50
C THR A 169 -24.61 -2.48 -13.61
N PRO A 170 -25.45 -1.61 -14.22
CA PRO A 170 -26.31 -0.69 -13.45
C PRO A 170 -27.29 -1.40 -12.51
N GLU A 171 -27.52 -2.70 -12.71
CA GLU A 171 -28.42 -3.53 -11.91
C GLU A 171 -27.72 -4.07 -10.65
N ALA A 172 -26.40 -3.94 -10.55
CA ALA A 172 -25.67 -4.33 -9.35
C ALA A 172 -25.99 -3.39 -8.21
N VAL A 173 -26.68 -3.88 -7.21
CA VAL A 173 -27.00 -3.14 -5.97
C VAL A 173 -25.89 -3.43 -4.96
N GLU A 174 -25.39 -2.39 -4.30
CA GLU A 174 -24.38 -2.52 -3.25
C GLU A 174 -24.86 -3.50 -2.16
N GLY A 175 -24.09 -4.55 -1.91
CA GLY A 175 -24.42 -5.60 -0.94
C GLY A 175 -25.38 -6.69 -1.45
N SER A 176 -25.65 -6.76 -2.74
CA SER A 176 -26.49 -7.80 -3.35
C SER A 176 -25.70 -9.04 -3.83
N MET A 177 -24.37 -9.05 -3.58
CA MET A 177 -23.45 -10.19 -3.82
C MET A 177 -22.44 -10.30 -2.71
#